data_92028215595575343ecd468f16268c2d
#
_entry.id   92028215595575343ecd468f16268c2d
#
_cell.length_a   1.000
_cell.length_b   1.000
_cell.length_c   1.000
_cell.angle_alpha   90.00
_cell.angle_beta   90.00
_cell.angle_gamma   90.00
#
_symmetry.space_group_name_H-M   'P 1'
#
loop_
_entity.id
_entity.type
_entity.pdbx_description
1 polymer ?
#
loop_
_entity_poly.entity_id
_entity_poly.type
_entity_poly.pdbx_seq_one_letter_code
_entity_poly.pdbx_strand_id
1 'polypeptide(L)'
;MRKYLTTTTAMALALGMMSTAAHADMEAARAFLDTEINGLSVLSREEQEAEMQWFIDAAQPFAGMEIKVVSETITTHEYESQVLAPAFTAITGIQVTHDLIGEGDVVEKLQTQMQSGENVYDAYVNDSDLIGTHWRYQQVRNLTDWMAGEGADVTLPTLDIDDFIGNSFTTGPDGKLYQLPDQQFANLYWFRYDWFNDEPNKADFKAKYGYDLGVPVTWSAYEDIAEFFTGREIDGKKVYGHMDYGKKDPSLGWRFTDAWLSMAGNGDKGIPNGKPVDEWGIRMEAGTCNPVGASVSRGGAANGPAAVYAIRKWDEWLRNYAPPGAASFDFYQSLPALSQGNVAQQIFWYTAFTADMVKPKSEGNNTVDDEGTPLWRMAPSPHGPYWEKGQKVGYQDVGSWTILKSTPVDRAKAAWLYAQFVVSKTVDTKKSHVGLTFIRDSTVNHESFTERAPKLGGLVEFYRSPDRVAWSPTGVNVPDYPKLAQIWWQQIGDVNSGAFTPQEAMDRLAQEMDIVMSRMQQADERANVYGGCGPRLNEERDAEYWLSQPGAPKAKLANEKPQGETVNYDELVARWQQ
;
A
#
# COMPACT_ATOMS: atom_id res chain seq x y z
N MET A 1 -68.11 40.14 -41.90
CA MET A 1 -67.27 40.81 -42.90
C MET A 1 -65.83 40.50 -42.64
N ARG A 2 -65.13 40.02 -43.68
CA ARG A 2 -63.72 39.80 -43.93
C ARG A 2 -62.80 39.30 -42.79
N LYS A 3 -62.47 38.04 -42.96
CA LYS A 3 -61.29 37.31 -42.40
C LYS A 3 -60.01 37.91 -42.94
N TYR A 4 -59.00 37.98 -42.09
CA TYR A 4 -57.60 37.98 -42.54
C TYR A 4 -56.89 36.81 -41.82
N LEU A 5 -56.49 35.81 -42.60
CA LEU A 5 -55.49 34.81 -42.26
C LEU A 5 -54.11 35.45 -42.29
N THR A 6 -53.35 35.31 -41.24
CA THR A 6 -51.91 35.52 -41.28
C THR A 6 -51.22 34.19 -40.97
N THR A 7 -50.59 33.67 -41.99
CA THR A 7 -49.73 32.49 -41.99
C THR A 7 -48.42 32.88 -41.35
N THR A 8 -48.11 32.31 -40.18
CA THR A 8 -46.79 32.44 -39.54
C THR A 8 -45.99 31.18 -39.87
N THR A 9 -44.97 31.34 -40.71
CA THR A 9 -43.99 30.31 -41.04
C THR A 9 -43.04 30.10 -39.85
N ALA A 10 -43.13 28.97 -39.17
CA ALA A 10 -42.18 28.55 -38.15
C ALA A 10 -40.94 28.03 -38.85
N MET A 11 -39.87 28.79 -38.78
CA MET A 11 -38.55 28.40 -39.22
C MET A 11 -37.91 27.59 -38.03
N ALA A 12 -37.90 26.27 -38.12
CA ALA A 12 -37.23 25.40 -37.20
C ALA A 12 -35.73 25.53 -37.41
N LEU A 13 -35.04 26.23 -36.51
CA LEU A 13 -33.59 26.16 -36.38
C LEU A 13 -33.24 24.78 -35.76
N ALA A 14 -32.83 23.85 -36.60
CA ALA A 14 -32.12 22.67 -36.16
C ALA A 14 -30.73 23.13 -35.72
N LEU A 15 -30.54 23.35 -34.40
CA LEU A 15 -29.21 23.35 -33.81
C LEU A 15 -28.68 21.90 -33.89
N GLY A 16 -27.90 21.62 -34.90
CA GLY A 16 -27.03 20.46 -34.93
C GLY A 16 -26.01 20.62 -33.79
N MET A 17 -26.20 19.87 -32.70
CA MET A 17 -25.09 19.57 -31.80
C MET A 17 -24.11 18.72 -32.62
N MET A 18 -23.15 19.38 -33.27
CA MET A 18 -21.93 18.72 -33.66
C MET A 18 -21.22 18.39 -32.34
N SER A 19 -21.27 17.13 -31.91
CA SER A 19 -20.27 16.60 -31.03
C SER A 19 -18.94 16.78 -31.78
N THR A 20 -18.16 17.78 -31.41
CA THR A 20 -16.77 17.85 -31.80
C THR A 20 -16.14 16.59 -31.22
N ALA A 21 -15.88 15.60 -32.08
CA ALA A 21 -14.99 14.52 -31.71
C ALA A 21 -13.72 15.19 -31.15
N ALA A 22 -13.37 14.87 -29.91
CA ALA A 22 -12.11 15.33 -29.34
C ALA A 22 -11.02 14.80 -30.27
N HIS A 23 -10.35 15.69 -30.98
CA HIS A 23 -9.20 15.31 -31.77
C HIS A 23 -7.98 15.28 -30.84
N ALA A 24 -7.19 14.23 -30.95
CA ALA A 24 -5.87 14.16 -30.34
C ALA A 24 -5.06 15.41 -30.72
N ASP A 25 -4.49 16.09 -29.72
CA ASP A 25 -3.97 17.44 -29.93
C ASP A 25 -2.61 17.66 -29.25
N MET A 26 -1.59 17.86 -30.06
CA MET A 26 -0.24 18.20 -29.58
C MET A 26 -0.18 19.61 -28.95
N GLU A 27 -1.11 20.52 -29.25
CA GLU A 27 -1.22 21.80 -28.54
C GLU A 27 -1.66 21.58 -27.08
N ALA A 28 -2.64 20.71 -26.85
CA ALA A 28 -3.05 20.29 -25.51
C ALA A 28 -1.90 19.59 -24.74
N ALA A 29 -1.13 18.74 -25.42
CA ALA A 29 0.05 18.12 -24.84
C ALA A 29 1.10 19.14 -24.39
N ARG A 30 1.44 20.12 -25.25
CA ARG A 30 2.38 21.18 -24.89
C ARG A 30 1.88 22.04 -23.74
N ALA A 31 0.60 22.40 -23.74
CA ALA A 31 0.00 23.14 -22.63
C ALA A 31 0.10 22.37 -21.32
N PHE A 32 -0.17 21.06 -21.32
CA PHE A 32 -0.01 20.18 -20.16
C PHE A 32 1.45 20.14 -19.68
N LEU A 33 2.41 19.96 -20.60
CA LEU A 33 3.83 19.95 -20.27
C LEU A 33 4.31 21.28 -19.69
N ASP A 34 3.80 22.42 -20.20
CA ASP A 34 4.21 23.75 -19.76
C ASP A 34 3.60 24.15 -18.40
N THR A 35 2.34 23.77 -18.16
CA THR A 35 1.59 24.25 -16.99
C THR A 35 1.61 23.25 -15.84
N GLU A 36 1.50 21.97 -16.13
CA GLU A 36 1.38 20.93 -15.10
C GLU A 36 2.72 20.26 -14.79
N ILE A 37 3.41 19.74 -15.80
CA ILE A 37 4.71 19.10 -15.60
C ILE A 37 5.78 20.13 -15.21
N ASN A 38 5.81 21.26 -15.90
CA ASN A 38 6.62 22.44 -15.55
C ASN A 38 8.08 22.10 -15.17
N GLY A 39 8.73 21.25 -15.96
CA GLY A 39 10.11 20.82 -15.76
C GLY A 39 10.32 19.69 -14.73
N LEU A 40 9.27 19.22 -14.06
CA LEU A 40 9.35 18.10 -13.12
C LEU A 40 9.22 16.76 -13.86
N SER A 41 10.25 16.38 -14.57
CA SER A 41 10.35 15.11 -15.29
C SER A 41 11.80 14.67 -15.39
N VAL A 42 12.03 13.36 -15.43
CA VAL A 42 13.35 12.78 -15.71
C VAL A 42 13.73 12.88 -17.19
N LEU A 43 12.77 13.19 -18.05
CA LEU A 43 12.98 13.36 -19.49
C LEU A 43 13.23 14.83 -19.84
N SER A 44 14.07 15.06 -20.86
CA SER A 44 14.18 16.37 -21.51
C SER A 44 12.86 16.78 -22.17
N ARG A 45 12.70 18.06 -22.44
CA ARG A 45 11.48 18.57 -23.11
C ARG A 45 11.21 17.89 -24.44
N GLU A 46 12.24 17.64 -25.24
CA GLU A 46 12.14 16.96 -26.54
C GLU A 46 11.63 15.51 -26.36
N GLU A 47 12.15 14.79 -25.38
CA GLU A 47 11.70 13.42 -25.06
C GLU A 47 10.27 13.41 -24.52
N GLN A 48 9.88 14.37 -23.68
CA GLN A 48 8.49 14.53 -23.21
C GLN A 48 7.54 14.76 -24.39
N GLU A 49 7.86 15.64 -25.34
CA GLU A 49 7.04 15.86 -26.53
C GLU A 49 6.98 14.60 -27.40
N ALA A 50 8.05 13.84 -27.51
CA ALA A 50 8.05 12.55 -28.22
C ALA A 50 7.15 11.51 -27.55
N GLU A 51 7.15 11.39 -26.21
CA GLU A 51 6.20 10.54 -25.49
C GLU A 51 4.75 10.97 -25.72
N MET A 52 4.45 12.26 -25.64
CA MET A 52 3.10 12.77 -25.90
C MET A 52 2.65 12.50 -27.32
N GLN A 53 3.53 12.70 -28.32
CA GLN A 53 3.20 12.37 -29.71
C GLN A 53 2.93 10.87 -29.88
N TRP A 54 3.69 10.01 -29.21
CA TRP A 54 3.45 8.57 -29.23
C TRP A 54 2.07 8.22 -28.66
N PHE A 55 1.66 8.82 -27.51
CA PHE A 55 0.32 8.61 -26.95
C PHE A 55 -0.77 9.07 -27.91
N ILE A 56 -0.60 10.21 -28.58
CA ILE A 56 -1.51 10.72 -29.59
C ILE A 56 -1.69 9.70 -30.73
N ASP A 57 -0.59 9.21 -31.28
CA ASP A 57 -0.60 8.29 -32.41
C ASP A 57 -1.18 6.92 -32.03
N ALA A 58 -0.79 6.36 -30.89
CA ALA A 58 -1.28 5.08 -30.40
C ALA A 58 -2.78 5.12 -30.00
N ALA A 59 -3.28 6.28 -29.57
CA ALA A 59 -4.67 6.46 -29.18
C ALA A 59 -5.63 6.67 -30.36
N GLN A 60 -5.14 6.97 -31.56
CA GLN A 60 -6.00 7.28 -32.72
C GLN A 60 -7.11 6.26 -32.97
N PRO A 61 -6.87 4.94 -32.92
CA PRO A 61 -7.95 3.96 -33.14
C PRO A 61 -9.07 3.99 -32.09
N PHE A 62 -8.81 4.61 -30.93
CA PHE A 62 -9.70 4.64 -29.77
C PHE A 62 -10.29 6.04 -29.52
N ALA A 63 -10.04 7.01 -30.36
CA ALA A 63 -10.53 8.38 -30.19
C ALA A 63 -12.06 8.41 -30.08
N GLY A 64 -12.56 9.09 -29.03
CA GLY A 64 -13.99 9.13 -28.70
C GLY A 64 -14.50 7.91 -27.89
N MET A 65 -13.66 6.91 -27.63
CA MET A 65 -14.02 5.80 -26.74
C MET A 65 -14.12 6.31 -25.29
N GLU A 66 -15.11 5.86 -24.57
CA GLU A 66 -15.25 6.10 -23.14
C GLU A 66 -14.73 4.88 -22.38
N ILE A 67 -13.75 5.09 -21.49
CA ILE A 67 -13.26 4.07 -20.57
C ILE A 67 -13.57 4.46 -19.13
N LYS A 68 -13.74 3.46 -18.29
CA LYS A 68 -14.00 3.64 -16.87
C LYS A 68 -12.98 2.87 -16.04
N VAL A 69 -12.27 3.55 -15.18
CA VAL A 69 -11.26 2.97 -14.28
C VAL A 69 -11.57 3.34 -12.83
N VAL A 70 -10.99 2.62 -11.88
CA VAL A 70 -11.27 2.81 -10.46
C VAL A 70 -10.02 2.62 -9.61
N SER A 71 -9.91 3.44 -8.56
CA SER A 71 -8.91 3.33 -7.51
C SER A 71 -9.46 3.75 -6.16
N GLU A 72 -8.67 3.58 -5.10
CA GLU A 72 -8.97 4.11 -3.78
C GLU A 72 -8.87 5.65 -3.73
N THR A 73 -9.48 6.24 -2.70
CA THR A 73 -9.47 7.71 -2.52
C THR A 73 -8.28 8.12 -1.67
N ILE A 74 -7.17 8.44 -2.33
CA ILE A 74 -5.96 9.03 -1.74
C ILE A 74 -5.42 10.14 -2.63
N THR A 75 -4.52 10.97 -2.11
CA THR A 75 -3.98 12.15 -2.80
C THR A 75 -3.42 11.84 -4.19
N THR A 76 -2.72 10.71 -4.36
CA THR A 76 -2.17 10.28 -5.66
C THR A 76 -3.28 10.07 -6.68
N HIS A 77 -4.30 9.30 -6.32
CA HIS A 77 -5.41 8.98 -7.21
C HIS A 77 -6.37 10.15 -7.42
N GLU A 78 -6.50 11.05 -6.44
CA GLU A 78 -7.21 12.32 -6.64
C GLU A 78 -6.54 13.17 -7.72
N TYR A 79 -5.21 13.21 -7.74
CA TYR A 79 -4.46 13.89 -8.78
C TYR A 79 -4.64 13.20 -10.15
N GLU A 80 -4.61 11.89 -10.20
CA GLU A 80 -4.87 11.13 -11.44
C GLU A 80 -6.28 11.37 -11.97
N SER A 81 -7.29 11.30 -11.11
CA SER A 81 -8.68 11.50 -11.51
C SER A 81 -8.99 12.94 -11.93
N GLN A 82 -8.48 13.93 -11.18
CA GLN A 82 -8.87 15.33 -11.34
C GLN A 82 -7.97 16.11 -12.30
N VAL A 83 -6.72 15.67 -12.51
CA VAL A 83 -5.74 16.38 -13.36
C VAL A 83 -5.28 15.51 -14.52
N LEU A 84 -4.81 14.29 -14.28
CA LEU A 84 -4.21 13.46 -15.33
C LEU A 84 -5.25 12.86 -16.28
N ALA A 85 -6.42 12.44 -15.81
CA ALA A 85 -7.48 11.90 -16.66
C ALA A 85 -8.05 12.96 -17.62
N PRO A 86 -8.37 14.19 -17.19
CA PRO A 86 -8.72 15.28 -18.11
C PRO A 86 -7.60 15.63 -19.11
N ALA A 87 -6.33 15.66 -18.67
CA ALA A 87 -5.19 15.92 -19.54
C ALA A 87 -5.05 14.82 -20.59
N PHE A 88 -5.08 13.56 -20.20
CA PHE A 88 -5.04 12.41 -21.12
C PHE A 88 -6.19 12.47 -22.14
N THR A 89 -7.40 12.79 -21.68
CA THR A 89 -8.56 12.97 -22.58
C THR A 89 -8.33 14.08 -23.60
N ALA A 90 -7.80 15.23 -23.17
CA ALA A 90 -7.53 16.35 -24.08
C ALA A 90 -6.42 16.03 -25.08
N ILE A 91 -5.41 15.26 -24.68
CA ILE A 91 -4.26 14.88 -25.49
C ILE A 91 -4.63 13.78 -26.50
N THR A 92 -5.38 12.76 -26.07
CA THR A 92 -5.57 11.52 -26.85
C THR A 92 -6.95 11.40 -27.50
N GLY A 93 -7.94 12.12 -27.00
CA GLY A 93 -9.34 11.97 -27.41
C GLY A 93 -10.08 10.79 -26.75
N ILE A 94 -9.42 9.96 -25.95
CA ILE A 94 -10.08 8.90 -25.16
C ILE A 94 -10.70 9.54 -23.93
N GLN A 95 -12.01 9.33 -23.72
CA GLN A 95 -12.72 9.85 -22.56
C GLN A 95 -12.47 8.94 -21.35
N VAL A 96 -11.91 9.48 -20.25
CA VAL A 96 -11.61 8.72 -19.04
C VAL A 96 -12.52 9.16 -17.90
N THR A 97 -13.25 8.21 -17.34
CA THR A 97 -13.89 8.34 -16.01
C THR A 97 -13.03 7.56 -15.01
N HIS A 98 -12.37 8.25 -14.09
CA HIS A 98 -11.58 7.64 -13.03
C HIS A 98 -12.34 7.80 -11.70
N ASP A 99 -13.06 6.75 -11.31
CA ASP A 99 -13.85 6.72 -10.08
C ASP A 99 -12.92 6.55 -8.86
N LEU A 100 -13.20 7.30 -7.80
CA LEU A 100 -12.53 7.21 -6.51
C LEU A 100 -13.50 6.66 -5.47
N ILE A 101 -13.17 5.52 -4.86
CA ILE A 101 -14.00 4.84 -3.87
C ILE A 101 -13.16 4.35 -2.69
N GLY A 102 -13.78 3.73 -1.68
CA GLY A 102 -13.01 3.08 -0.61
C GLY A 102 -12.22 1.89 -1.13
N GLU A 103 -11.02 1.65 -0.58
CA GLU A 103 -10.15 0.54 -1.00
C GLU A 103 -10.86 -0.82 -0.93
N GLY A 104 -11.56 -1.11 0.18
CA GLY A 104 -12.36 -2.34 0.32
C GLY A 104 -13.42 -2.50 -0.78
N ASP A 105 -14.01 -1.38 -1.25
CA ASP A 105 -14.97 -1.37 -2.34
C ASP A 105 -14.31 -1.66 -3.70
N VAL A 106 -13.05 -1.21 -3.91
CA VAL A 106 -12.25 -1.56 -5.10
C VAL A 106 -12.07 -3.07 -5.17
N VAL A 107 -11.61 -3.68 -4.06
CA VAL A 107 -11.38 -5.13 -3.95
C VAL A 107 -12.68 -5.91 -4.19
N GLU A 108 -13.81 -5.48 -3.62
CA GLU A 108 -15.12 -6.13 -3.80
C GLU A 108 -15.60 -6.07 -5.26
N LYS A 109 -15.45 -4.92 -5.91
CA LYS A 109 -15.83 -4.75 -7.32
C LYS A 109 -14.93 -5.56 -8.25
N LEU A 110 -13.63 -5.57 -8.00
CA LEU A 110 -12.67 -6.41 -8.73
C LEU A 110 -13.05 -7.89 -8.63
N GLN A 111 -13.28 -8.38 -7.41
CA GLN A 111 -13.69 -9.77 -7.18
C GLN A 111 -15.00 -10.11 -7.88
N THR A 112 -15.98 -9.21 -7.81
CA THR A 112 -17.29 -9.38 -8.48
C THR A 112 -17.12 -9.50 -9.99
N GLN A 113 -16.29 -8.64 -10.59
CA GLN A 113 -16.01 -8.70 -12.03
C GLN A 113 -15.25 -9.97 -12.41
N MET A 114 -14.26 -10.39 -11.59
CA MET A 114 -13.55 -11.66 -11.80
C MET A 114 -14.48 -12.87 -11.79
N GLN A 115 -15.51 -12.87 -10.92
CA GLN A 115 -16.46 -13.99 -10.79
C GLN A 115 -17.55 -13.98 -11.85
N SER A 116 -18.10 -12.81 -12.16
CA SER A 116 -19.21 -12.68 -13.14
C SER A 116 -18.74 -12.66 -14.58
N GLY A 117 -17.53 -12.18 -14.85
CA GLY A 117 -17.03 -11.89 -16.19
C GLY A 117 -17.67 -10.65 -16.83
N GLU A 118 -18.50 -9.90 -16.10
CA GLU A 118 -19.09 -8.65 -16.59
C GLU A 118 -18.07 -7.51 -16.49
N ASN A 119 -17.91 -6.72 -17.54
CA ASN A 119 -16.99 -5.59 -17.56
C ASN A 119 -17.62 -4.35 -16.88
N VAL A 120 -17.35 -4.15 -15.60
CA VAL A 120 -17.81 -2.98 -14.82
C VAL A 120 -16.81 -1.83 -14.93
N TYR A 121 -15.52 -2.13 -14.76
CA TYR A 121 -14.40 -1.22 -14.98
C TYR A 121 -13.42 -1.83 -15.98
N ASP A 122 -12.79 -0.98 -16.77
CA ASP A 122 -11.83 -1.41 -17.80
C ASP A 122 -10.45 -1.68 -17.22
N ALA A 123 -10.12 -0.99 -16.12
CA ALA A 123 -8.94 -1.26 -15.31
C ALA A 123 -9.17 -0.86 -13.84
N TYR A 124 -8.39 -1.46 -12.96
CA TYR A 124 -8.41 -1.25 -11.51
C TYR A 124 -7.01 -0.92 -11.03
N VAL A 125 -6.87 0.04 -10.11
CA VAL A 125 -5.70 0.09 -9.23
C VAL A 125 -6.02 -0.74 -7.99
N ASN A 126 -5.24 -1.77 -7.76
CA ASN A 126 -5.34 -2.63 -6.59
C ASN A 126 -3.95 -3.05 -6.12
N ASP A 127 -3.87 -3.48 -4.87
CA ASP A 127 -2.61 -3.72 -4.22
C ASP A 127 -1.96 -5.04 -4.64
N SER A 128 -0.64 -5.12 -4.54
CA SER A 128 0.12 -6.32 -4.91
C SER A 128 -0.08 -7.48 -3.94
N ASP A 129 -0.74 -7.26 -2.79
CA ASP A 129 -1.20 -8.34 -1.93
C ASP A 129 -2.28 -9.23 -2.59
N LEU A 130 -2.90 -8.76 -3.69
CA LEU A 130 -3.75 -9.57 -4.57
C LEU A 130 -2.96 -10.41 -5.59
N ILE A 131 -1.64 -10.31 -5.68
CA ILE A 131 -0.87 -11.03 -6.73
C ILE A 131 -1.04 -12.55 -6.64
N GLY A 132 -1.10 -13.13 -5.46
CA GLY A 132 -1.37 -14.54 -5.25
C GLY A 132 -2.77 -14.96 -5.70
N THR A 133 -3.76 -14.09 -5.48
CA THR A 133 -5.13 -14.27 -5.99
C THR A 133 -5.15 -14.18 -7.52
N HIS A 134 -4.48 -13.21 -8.10
CA HIS A 134 -4.39 -13.06 -9.57
C HIS A 134 -3.69 -14.24 -10.22
N TRP A 135 -2.59 -14.68 -9.63
CA TRP A 135 -1.87 -15.86 -10.08
C TRP A 135 -2.76 -17.13 -10.02
N ARG A 136 -3.44 -17.32 -8.90
CA ARG A 136 -4.26 -18.51 -8.70
C ARG A 136 -5.47 -18.58 -9.64
N TYR A 137 -6.23 -17.51 -9.76
CA TYR A 137 -7.48 -17.51 -10.53
C TYR A 137 -7.28 -17.23 -12.02
N GLN A 138 -6.11 -16.73 -12.43
CA GLN A 138 -5.78 -16.44 -13.84
C GLN A 138 -6.84 -15.59 -14.58
N GLN A 139 -7.50 -14.67 -13.85
CA GLN A 139 -8.55 -13.80 -14.41
C GLN A 139 -8.02 -12.44 -14.88
N VAL A 140 -6.80 -12.09 -14.53
CA VAL A 140 -6.14 -10.86 -14.97
C VAL A 140 -5.23 -11.13 -16.17
N ARG A 141 -5.01 -10.12 -16.99
CA ARG A 141 -4.05 -10.20 -18.10
C ARG A 141 -2.63 -10.29 -17.55
N ASN A 142 -1.88 -11.22 -18.09
CA ASN A 142 -0.43 -11.26 -17.90
C ASN A 142 0.18 -10.13 -18.72
N LEU A 143 0.71 -9.11 -18.05
CA LEU A 143 1.20 -7.91 -18.73
C LEU A 143 2.47 -8.16 -19.55
N THR A 144 3.32 -9.11 -19.14
CA THR A 144 4.49 -9.51 -19.96
C THR A 144 4.03 -10.06 -21.31
N ASP A 145 3.07 -10.98 -21.32
CA ASP A 145 2.53 -11.54 -22.56
C ASP A 145 1.69 -10.52 -23.33
N TRP A 146 0.97 -9.63 -22.63
CA TRP A 146 0.21 -8.53 -23.22
C TRP A 146 1.11 -7.57 -24.00
N MET A 147 2.19 -7.09 -23.40
CA MET A 147 3.16 -6.19 -24.05
C MET A 147 3.86 -6.82 -25.26
N ALA A 148 4.07 -8.14 -25.22
CA ALA A 148 4.69 -8.87 -26.33
C ALA A 148 3.69 -9.29 -27.42
N GLY A 149 2.39 -9.23 -27.16
CA GLY A 149 1.32 -9.75 -28.02
C GLY A 149 0.25 -8.72 -28.37
N GLU A 150 -0.97 -8.93 -27.84
CA GLU A 150 -2.16 -8.14 -28.20
C GLU A 150 -2.02 -6.64 -27.88
N GLY A 151 -1.24 -6.26 -26.87
CA GLY A 151 -1.00 -4.89 -26.44
C GLY A 151 0.27 -4.26 -26.99
N ALA A 152 1.02 -4.96 -27.86
CA ALA A 152 2.32 -4.49 -28.34
C ALA A 152 2.25 -3.15 -29.07
N ASP A 153 1.19 -2.92 -29.83
CA ASP A 153 0.96 -1.70 -30.60
C ASP A 153 0.58 -0.48 -29.74
N VAL A 154 0.21 -0.72 -28.49
CA VAL A 154 -0.16 0.30 -27.49
C VAL A 154 0.74 0.25 -26.25
N THR A 155 1.90 -0.36 -26.34
CA THR A 155 2.89 -0.37 -25.25
C THR A 155 3.93 0.70 -25.50
N LEU A 156 4.06 1.65 -24.57
CA LEU A 156 4.97 2.78 -24.63
C LEU A 156 6.43 2.30 -24.71
N PRO A 157 7.21 2.69 -25.74
CA PRO A 157 8.60 2.25 -25.89
C PRO A 157 9.52 2.67 -24.73
N THR A 158 9.18 3.77 -24.05
CA THR A 158 9.91 4.33 -22.91
C THR A 158 9.35 3.91 -21.56
N LEU A 159 8.42 2.92 -21.51
CA LEU A 159 7.79 2.47 -20.27
C LEU A 159 8.82 1.98 -19.24
N ASP A 160 9.88 1.30 -19.70
CA ASP A 160 11.03 0.87 -18.88
C ASP A 160 10.62 0.19 -17.57
N ILE A 161 10.24 -1.08 -17.71
CA ILE A 161 9.74 -1.88 -16.58
C ILE A 161 10.80 -2.03 -15.48
N ASP A 162 12.07 -2.07 -15.84
CA ASP A 162 13.17 -2.27 -14.89
C ASP A 162 13.42 -1.04 -14.00
N ASP A 163 12.94 0.14 -14.40
CA ASP A 163 13.00 1.37 -13.61
C ASP A 163 11.99 1.40 -12.46
N PHE A 164 10.99 0.51 -12.45
CA PHE A 164 10.01 0.44 -11.36
C PHE A 164 10.57 -0.25 -10.12
N ILE A 165 10.48 0.42 -8.98
CA ILE A 165 10.98 -0.06 -7.68
C ILE A 165 10.22 -1.32 -7.21
N GLY A 166 8.93 -1.41 -7.49
CA GLY A 166 8.03 -2.44 -6.96
C GLY A 166 7.81 -3.68 -7.86
N ASN A 167 8.60 -3.89 -8.90
CA ASN A 167 8.39 -4.97 -9.86
C ASN A 167 8.29 -6.36 -9.24
N SER A 168 9.11 -6.63 -8.21
CA SER A 168 9.11 -7.93 -7.53
C SER A 168 7.80 -8.23 -6.79
N PHE A 169 7.03 -7.20 -6.43
CA PHE A 169 5.73 -7.35 -5.76
C PHE A 169 4.61 -7.67 -6.74
N THR A 170 4.74 -7.22 -7.98
CA THR A 170 3.73 -7.34 -9.04
C THR A 170 4.02 -8.48 -10.03
N THR A 171 5.07 -9.24 -9.75
CA THR A 171 5.51 -10.39 -10.53
C THR A 171 5.01 -11.70 -9.91
N GLY A 172 4.37 -12.53 -10.71
CA GLY A 172 3.90 -13.85 -10.29
C GLY A 172 5.02 -14.87 -10.14
N PRO A 173 4.72 -16.08 -9.60
CA PRO A 173 5.68 -17.16 -9.45
C PRO A 173 6.32 -17.64 -10.76
N ASP A 174 5.69 -17.37 -11.89
CA ASP A 174 6.21 -17.67 -13.25
C ASP A 174 7.21 -16.62 -13.76
N GLY A 175 7.55 -15.63 -12.96
CA GLY A 175 8.46 -14.54 -13.32
C GLY A 175 7.86 -13.50 -14.27
N LYS A 176 6.53 -13.49 -14.45
CA LYS A 176 5.84 -12.55 -15.34
C LYS A 176 5.11 -11.47 -14.54
N LEU A 177 5.04 -10.28 -15.14
CA LEU A 177 4.33 -9.13 -14.58
C LEU A 177 2.82 -9.30 -14.77
N TYR A 178 2.05 -9.09 -13.70
CA TYR A 178 0.57 -9.14 -13.72
C TYR A 178 -0.08 -7.81 -13.39
N GLN A 179 0.66 -6.90 -12.78
CA GLN A 179 0.19 -5.58 -12.40
C GLN A 179 1.26 -4.53 -12.75
N LEU A 180 0.87 -3.36 -13.26
CA LEU A 180 1.78 -2.25 -13.54
C LEU A 180 1.86 -1.35 -12.31
N PRO A 181 3.03 -1.17 -11.67
CA PRO A 181 3.17 -0.31 -10.50
C PRO A 181 2.68 1.11 -10.75
N ASP A 182 1.90 1.64 -9.81
CA ASP A 182 1.31 2.97 -9.86
C ASP A 182 1.66 3.82 -8.65
N GLN A 183 1.62 3.24 -7.48
CA GLN A 183 2.08 3.83 -6.24
C GLN A 183 2.76 2.77 -5.38
N GLN A 184 3.66 3.19 -4.51
CA GLN A 184 4.33 2.30 -3.58
C GLN A 184 4.05 2.76 -2.15
N PHE A 185 3.83 1.82 -1.24
CA PHE A 185 3.66 2.12 0.16
C PHE A 185 4.27 1.03 1.04
N ALA A 186 4.66 1.46 2.23
CA ALA A 186 5.19 0.58 3.25
C ALA A 186 4.67 1.05 4.61
N ASN A 187 4.49 0.11 5.53
CA ASN A 187 4.28 0.44 6.92
C ASN A 187 5.61 0.88 7.52
N LEU A 188 5.78 2.18 7.65
CA LEU A 188 6.97 2.78 8.23
C LEU A 188 6.69 3.23 9.65
N TYR A 189 7.76 3.30 10.45
CA TYR A 189 7.73 3.91 11.76
C TYR A 189 7.85 5.42 11.63
N TRP A 190 6.95 6.16 12.29
CA TRP A 190 6.88 7.61 12.33
C TRP A 190 6.98 8.10 13.75
N PHE A 191 7.77 9.15 14.00
CA PHE A 191 7.98 9.69 15.34
C PHE A 191 8.21 11.19 15.33
N ARG A 192 7.90 11.84 16.44
CA ARG A 192 8.13 13.27 16.68
C ARG A 192 9.61 13.50 16.99
N TYR A 193 10.35 13.90 15.97
CA TYR A 193 11.79 14.14 16.06
C TYR A 193 12.13 15.23 17.06
N ASP A 194 11.35 16.29 17.14
CA ASP A 194 11.47 17.37 18.12
C ASP A 194 11.39 16.85 19.56
N TRP A 195 10.43 15.97 19.88
CA TRP A 195 10.27 15.39 21.22
C TRP A 195 11.34 14.37 21.57
N PHE A 196 11.82 13.63 20.57
CA PHE A 196 12.89 12.64 20.76
C PHE A 196 14.26 13.30 20.95
N ASN A 197 14.45 14.52 20.43
CA ASN A 197 15.67 15.28 20.58
C ASN A 197 15.63 16.29 21.74
N ASP A 198 14.54 16.39 22.46
CA ASP A 198 14.44 17.22 23.66
C ASP A 198 15.27 16.60 24.79
N GLU A 199 16.25 17.37 25.31
CA GLU A 199 17.19 16.87 26.32
C GLU A 199 16.54 16.41 27.62
N PRO A 200 15.53 17.11 28.20
CA PRO A 200 14.71 16.60 29.30
C PRO A 200 14.07 15.24 29.01
N ASN A 201 13.46 15.06 27.84
CA ASN A 201 12.83 13.79 27.46
C ASN A 201 13.86 12.66 27.38
N LYS A 202 15.04 12.92 26.79
CA LYS A 202 16.13 11.93 26.72
C LYS A 202 16.61 11.52 28.11
N ALA A 203 16.83 12.48 29.00
CA ALA A 203 17.29 12.23 30.36
C ALA A 203 16.26 11.43 31.17
N ASP A 204 14.98 11.82 31.11
CA ASP A 204 13.89 11.14 31.82
C ASP A 204 13.68 9.71 31.32
N PHE A 205 13.71 9.53 29.98
CA PHE A 205 13.57 8.20 29.37
C PHE A 205 14.70 7.27 29.79
N LYS A 206 15.96 7.75 29.69
CA LYS A 206 17.12 6.97 30.10
C LYS A 206 17.10 6.61 31.59
N ALA A 207 16.66 7.54 32.43
CA ALA A 207 16.51 7.29 33.87
C ALA A 207 15.43 6.23 34.15
N LYS A 208 14.35 6.19 33.37
CA LYS A 208 13.24 5.24 33.58
C LYS A 208 13.53 3.86 33.01
N TYR A 209 14.11 3.78 31.80
CA TYR A 209 14.26 2.50 31.07
C TYR A 209 15.68 1.97 30.97
N GLY A 210 16.69 2.78 31.27
CA GLY A 210 18.09 2.37 31.31
C GLY A 210 18.83 2.38 29.97
N TYR A 211 18.18 2.88 28.90
CA TYR A 211 18.78 3.04 27.57
C TYR A 211 18.34 4.36 26.93
N ASP A 212 18.94 4.74 25.81
CA ASP A 212 18.71 6.05 25.20
C ASP A 212 17.38 6.09 24.44
N LEU A 213 16.69 7.24 24.47
CA LEU A 213 15.53 7.52 23.63
C LEU A 213 16.01 7.67 22.17
N GLY A 214 15.43 6.91 21.26
CA GLY A 214 15.78 6.91 19.85
C GLY A 214 14.78 6.11 19.01
N VAL A 215 15.14 5.85 17.75
CA VAL A 215 14.31 5.00 16.86
C VAL A 215 14.28 3.57 17.41
N PRO A 216 13.10 2.99 17.69
CA PRO A 216 13.01 1.65 18.24
C PRO A 216 13.43 0.61 17.20
N VAL A 217 14.40 -0.22 17.56
CA VAL A 217 14.77 -1.42 16.79
C VAL A 217 13.83 -2.56 17.12
N THR A 218 13.41 -2.66 18.38
CA THR A 218 12.52 -3.71 18.87
C THR A 218 11.14 -3.17 19.26
N TRP A 219 10.14 -4.03 19.19
CA TRP A 219 8.79 -3.71 19.66
C TRP A 219 8.73 -3.41 21.17
N SER A 220 9.68 -3.94 21.95
CA SER A 220 9.81 -3.61 23.38
C SER A 220 10.18 -2.14 23.58
N ALA A 221 11.09 -1.61 22.75
CA ALA A 221 11.42 -0.19 22.77
C ALA A 221 10.25 0.68 22.31
N TYR A 222 9.51 0.24 21.29
CA TYR A 222 8.28 0.92 20.86
C TYR A 222 7.28 1.04 22.01
N GLU A 223 7.04 -0.05 22.77
CA GLU A 223 6.15 -0.04 23.92
C GLU A 223 6.65 0.88 25.03
N ASP A 224 7.94 0.87 25.35
CA ASP A 224 8.53 1.77 26.34
C ASP A 224 8.35 3.24 25.96
N ILE A 225 8.54 3.58 24.69
CA ILE A 225 8.31 4.92 24.15
C ILE A 225 6.84 5.31 24.21
N ALA A 226 5.94 4.37 23.87
CA ALA A 226 4.49 4.59 23.96
C ALA A 226 4.05 4.90 25.39
N GLU A 227 4.51 4.10 26.35
CA GLU A 227 4.25 4.32 27.78
C GLU A 227 4.86 5.64 28.26
N PHE A 228 6.08 5.96 27.83
CA PHE A 228 6.80 7.15 28.28
C PHE A 228 6.07 8.45 27.94
N PHE A 229 5.60 8.58 26.71
CA PHE A 229 4.93 9.79 26.26
C PHE A 229 3.47 9.88 26.69
N THR A 230 2.79 8.75 26.92
CA THR A 230 1.36 8.78 27.25
C THR A 230 1.09 9.49 28.58
N GLY A 231 0.25 10.51 28.49
CA GLY A 231 -0.16 11.32 29.65
C GLY A 231 0.78 12.43 30.04
N ARG A 232 1.94 12.58 29.36
CA ARG A 232 2.79 13.76 29.52
C ARG A 232 2.05 15.00 28.99
N GLU A 233 2.46 16.15 29.46
CA GLU A 233 2.02 17.44 28.95
C GLU A 233 3.19 18.08 28.20
N ILE A 234 3.01 18.32 26.90
CA ILE A 234 3.97 19.00 26.03
C ILE A 234 3.26 20.17 25.37
N ASP A 235 3.84 21.37 25.48
CA ASP A 235 3.26 22.60 24.95
C ASP A 235 1.81 22.86 25.43
N GLY A 236 1.51 22.51 26.68
CA GLY A 236 0.19 22.67 27.29
C GLY A 236 -0.87 21.68 26.76
N LYS A 237 -0.46 20.65 26.04
CA LYS A 237 -1.34 19.58 25.53
C LYS A 237 -0.99 18.25 26.16
N LYS A 238 -2.02 17.48 26.55
CA LYS A 238 -1.84 16.09 26.89
C LYS A 238 -1.49 15.28 25.64
N VAL A 239 -0.42 14.50 25.70
CA VAL A 239 0.05 13.70 24.56
C VAL A 239 -0.15 12.21 24.80
N TYR A 240 -0.13 11.46 23.70
CA TYR A 240 -0.30 10.02 23.61
C TYR A 240 0.91 9.41 22.94
N GLY A 241 1.34 8.28 23.46
CA GLY A 241 2.55 7.62 22.98
C GLY A 241 2.36 6.75 21.75
N HIS A 242 1.12 6.52 21.32
CA HIS A 242 0.79 5.62 20.22
C HIS A 242 -0.46 6.11 19.49
N MET A 243 -0.57 5.78 18.21
CA MET A 243 -1.78 5.94 17.43
C MET A 243 -2.02 4.70 16.58
N ASP A 244 -3.25 4.25 16.55
CA ASP A 244 -3.75 3.20 15.68
C ASP A 244 -5.28 3.32 15.54
N TYR A 245 -5.90 2.39 14.83
CA TYR A 245 -7.34 2.31 14.67
C TYR A 245 -7.85 0.89 14.95
N GLY A 246 -9.12 0.78 15.30
CA GLY A 246 -9.69 -0.49 15.79
C GLY A 246 -11.14 -0.75 15.37
N LYS A 247 -11.71 0.08 14.49
CA LYS A 247 -13.07 -0.13 14.00
C LYS A 247 -13.18 -1.45 13.24
N LYS A 248 -14.23 -2.20 13.52
CA LYS A 248 -14.52 -3.46 12.83
C LYS A 248 -15.00 -3.19 11.40
N ASP A 249 -14.07 -3.01 10.47
CA ASP A 249 -14.31 -2.82 9.05
C ASP A 249 -13.17 -3.41 8.19
N PRO A 250 -13.26 -3.39 6.86
CA PRO A 250 -12.25 -3.99 5.98
C PRO A 250 -10.82 -3.52 6.24
N SER A 251 -10.60 -2.24 6.57
CA SER A 251 -9.25 -1.70 6.79
C SER A 251 -8.51 -2.37 7.95
N LEU A 252 -9.23 -2.96 8.90
CA LEU A 252 -8.63 -3.67 10.03
C LEU A 252 -7.96 -5.00 9.62
N GLY A 253 -8.39 -5.61 8.51
CA GLY A 253 -7.85 -6.88 8.03
C GLY A 253 -6.38 -6.77 7.65
N TRP A 254 -6.07 -5.92 6.69
CA TRP A 254 -4.67 -5.72 6.25
C TRP A 254 -3.83 -4.98 7.30
N ARG A 255 -4.42 -4.10 8.10
CA ARG A 255 -3.69 -3.47 9.21
C ARG A 255 -2.98 -4.49 10.07
N PHE A 256 -3.62 -5.60 10.30
CA PHE A 256 -3.11 -6.63 11.18
C PHE A 256 -2.01 -7.45 10.52
N THR A 257 -2.29 -7.94 9.31
CA THR A 257 -1.35 -8.75 8.53
C THR A 257 -0.09 -7.97 8.16
N ASP A 258 -0.24 -6.67 7.92
CA ASP A 258 0.83 -5.83 7.41
C ASP A 258 1.77 -5.30 8.50
N ALA A 259 1.24 -4.98 9.66
CA ALA A 259 2.02 -4.33 10.70
C ALA A 259 2.31 -5.23 11.91
N TRP A 260 1.29 -5.88 12.47
CA TRP A 260 1.38 -6.44 13.81
C TRP A 260 1.86 -7.88 13.88
N LEU A 261 1.66 -8.68 12.84
CA LEU A 261 2.10 -10.07 12.85
C LEU A 261 3.63 -10.23 12.90
N SER A 262 4.38 -9.23 12.45
CA SER A 262 5.83 -9.23 12.56
C SER A 262 6.34 -9.13 14.02
N MET A 263 5.52 -8.63 14.93
CA MET A 263 5.90 -8.36 16.33
C MET A 263 6.46 -9.56 17.05
N ALA A 264 5.90 -10.72 16.80
CA ALA A 264 6.29 -11.96 17.47
C ALA A 264 6.81 -13.03 16.50
N GLY A 265 7.15 -12.64 15.27
CA GLY A 265 7.70 -13.54 14.26
C GLY A 265 6.67 -14.48 13.64
N ASN A 266 5.39 -14.11 13.60
CA ASN A 266 4.41 -14.90 12.88
C ASN A 266 4.77 -14.94 11.40
N GLY A 267 4.75 -16.14 10.81
CA GLY A 267 5.20 -16.34 9.44
C GLY A 267 6.71 -16.29 9.23
N ASP A 268 7.52 -16.12 10.27
CA ASP A 268 8.97 -16.20 10.21
C ASP A 268 9.46 -17.66 10.33
N LYS A 269 10.68 -17.85 9.95
CA LYS A 269 11.49 -19.07 9.84
C LYS A 269 11.07 -20.25 10.75
N GLY A 270 10.00 -20.96 10.37
CA GLY A 270 9.61 -22.22 11.01
C GLY A 270 8.91 -22.08 12.36
N ILE A 271 8.50 -20.91 12.74
CA ILE A 271 7.79 -20.71 14.01
C ILE A 271 6.26 -20.78 13.76
N PRO A 272 5.54 -21.51 14.61
CA PRO A 272 5.97 -22.24 15.81
C PRO A 272 6.38 -23.69 15.60
N ASN A 273 6.24 -24.24 14.40
CA ASN A 273 6.31 -25.71 14.19
C ASN A 273 7.32 -26.17 13.12
N GLY A 274 8.19 -25.31 12.61
CA GLY A 274 9.20 -25.64 11.63
C GLY A 274 8.69 -25.85 10.19
N LYS A 275 7.43 -25.54 9.92
CA LYS A 275 6.80 -25.70 8.62
C LYS A 275 6.84 -24.40 7.81
N PRO A 276 6.88 -24.47 6.46
CA PRO A 276 6.74 -23.29 5.62
C PRO A 276 5.39 -22.62 5.85
N VAL A 277 5.41 -21.35 6.22
CA VAL A 277 4.23 -20.50 6.35
C VAL A 277 4.46 -19.18 5.61
N ASP A 278 3.38 -18.61 5.06
CA ASP A 278 3.40 -17.29 4.44
C ASP A 278 3.34 -16.16 5.49
N GLU A 279 3.23 -14.96 5.01
CA GLU A 279 3.16 -13.75 5.81
C GLU A 279 1.97 -13.73 6.77
N TRP A 280 0.89 -14.41 6.43
CA TRP A 280 -0.34 -14.51 7.23
C TRP A 280 -0.36 -15.74 8.15
N GLY A 281 0.73 -16.49 8.17
CA GLY A 281 0.80 -17.74 8.95
C GLY A 281 0.08 -18.90 8.30
N ILE A 282 -0.23 -18.82 7.00
CA ILE A 282 -0.80 -19.93 6.23
C ILE A 282 0.31 -20.93 5.92
N ARG A 283 0.09 -22.19 6.28
CA ARG A 283 1.00 -23.26 5.88
C ARG A 283 0.91 -23.50 4.38
N MET A 284 2.06 -23.48 3.75
CA MET A 284 2.25 -23.83 2.34
C MET A 284 2.94 -25.19 2.22
N GLU A 285 2.57 -25.96 1.23
CA GLU A 285 3.23 -27.24 0.94
C GLU A 285 4.57 -26.99 0.26
N ALA A 286 5.62 -27.64 0.75
CA ALA A 286 6.94 -27.49 0.15
C ALA A 286 6.95 -27.99 -1.31
N GLY A 287 7.50 -27.18 -2.21
CA GLY A 287 7.66 -27.51 -3.63
C GLY A 287 6.46 -27.17 -4.52
N THR A 288 5.22 -27.34 -4.06
CA THR A 288 4.02 -26.96 -4.83
C THR A 288 3.47 -25.60 -4.42
N CYS A 289 3.75 -25.18 -3.18
CA CYS A 289 3.19 -24.01 -2.53
C CYS A 289 1.65 -23.96 -2.49
N ASN A 290 1.02 -25.11 -2.46
CA ASN A 290 -0.40 -25.20 -2.22
C ASN A 290 -0.72 -24.83 -0.76
N PRO A 291 -1.77 -24.05 -0.51
CA PRO A 291 -2.18 -23.72 0.86
C PRO A 291 -2.73 -24.96 1.57
N VAL A 292 -2.20 -25.25 2.75
CA VAL A 292 -2.59 -26.43 3.55
C VAL A 292 -3.57 -26.05 4.65
N GLY A 293 -3.31 -24.99 5.37
CA GLY A 293 -4.14 -24.53 6.47
C GLY A 293 -3.51 -23.39 7.25
N ALA A 294 -4.33 -22.69 8.03
CA ALA A 294 -3.93 -21.55 8.84
C ALA A 294 -3.75 -21.92 10.32
N SER A 295 -4.49 -22.91 10.83
CA SER A 295 -4.39 -23.30 12.23
C SER A 295 -3.08 -24.06 12.55
N VAL A 296 -2.63 -23.95 13.78
CA VAL A 296 -1.49 -24.72 14.30
C VAL A 296 -1.71 -26.24 14.13
N SER A 297 -2.94 -26.72 14.30
CA SER A 297 -3.28 -28.14 14.11
C SER A 297 -3.09 -28.61 12.68
N ARG A 298 -3.11 -27.71 11.69
CA ARG A 298 -2.82 -28.00 10.28
C ARG A 298 -1.43 -27.53 9.84
N GLY A 299 -0.59 -27.15 10.80
CA GLY A 299 0.78 -26.73 10.56
C GLY A 299 0.97 -25.24 10.25
N GLY A 300 -0.10 -24.45 10.31
CA GLY A 300 -0.06 -22.99 10.21
C GLY A 300 0.34 -22.29 11.50
N ALA A 301 0.25 -20.97 11.53
CA ALA A 301 0.65 -20.14 12.66
C ALA A 301 -0.42 -19.10 13.06
N ALA A 302 -1.55 -19.02 12.37
CA ALA A 302 -2.52 -17.94 12.56
C ALA A 302 -3.16 -17.89 13.97
N ASN A 303 -3.29 -19.01 14.66
CA ASN A 303 -3.72 -19.06 16.07
C ASN A 303 -2.61 -19.52 17.03
N GLY A 304 -1.36 -19.41 16.58
CA GLY A 304 -0.19 -19.73 17.40
C GLY A 304 0.13 -18.62 18.41
N PRO A 305 1.06 -18.90 19.36
CA PRO A 305 1.41 -17.95 20.41
C PRO A 305 1.86 -16.58 19.90
N ALA A 306 2.56 -16.53 18.77
CA ALA A 306 3.05 -15.29 18.18
C ALA A 306 1.90 -14.39 17.71
N ALA A 307 0.96 -14.93 16.94
CA ALA A 307 -0.19 -14.18 16.44
C ALA A 307 -1.09 -13.71 17.59
N VAL A 308 -1.38 -14.58 18.55
CA VAL A 308 -2.17 -14.24 19.75
C VAL A 308 -1.49 -13.15 20.58
N TYR A 309 -0.15 -13.19 20.71
CA TYR A 309 0.61 -12.15 21.40
C TYR A 309 0.50 -10.80 20.67
N ALA A 310 0.64 -10.79 19.37
CA ALA A 310 0.54 -9.58 18.56
C ALA A 310 -0.85 -8.92 18.68
N ILE A 311 -1.93 -9.71 18.58
CA ILE A 311 -3.32 -9.24 18.78
C ILE A 311 -3.52 -8.64 20.15
N ARG A 312 -3.05 -9.32 21.19
CA ARG A 312 -3.16 -8.82 22.55
C ARG A 312 -2.44 -7.49 22.72
N LYS A 313 -1.20 -7.37 22.22
CA LYS A 313 -0.42 -6.13 22.31
C LYS A 313 -1.07 -4.99 21.54
N TRP A 314 -1.59 -5.24 20.34
CA TRP A 314 -2.34 -4.24 19.59
C TRP A 314 -3.54 -3.69 20.38
N ASP A 315 -4.39 -4.57 20.96
CA ASP A 315 -5.55 -4.15 21.74
C ASP A 315 -5.14 -3.41 23.03
N GLU A 316 -4.11 -3.92 23.75
CA GLU A 316 -3.56 -3.26 24.93
C GLU A 316 -3.04 -1.85 24.65
N TRP A 317 -2.28 -1.66 23.56
CA TRP A 317 -1.69 -0.37 23.24
C TRP A 317 -2.73 0.62 22.73
N LEU A 318 -3.69 0.15 21.94
CA LEU A 318 -4.80 0.96 21.47
C LEU A 318 -5.62 1.52 22.63
N ARG A 319 -5.82 0.74 23.71
CA ARG A 319 -6.53 1.18 24.92
C ARG A 319 -5.70 2.05 25.84
N ASN A 320 -4.43 1.73 26.00
CA ASN A 320 -3.59 2.34 27.02
C ASN A 320 -2.83 3.57 26.55
N TYR A 321 -2.44 3.62 25.29
CA TYR A 321 -1.47 4.58 24.79
C TYR A 321 -2.00 5.46 23.65
N ALA A 322 -3.12 5.13 23.02
CA ALA A 322 -3.71 5.88 21.95
C ALA A 322 -4.69 6.97 22.44
N PRO A 323 -5.02 7.97 21.60
CA PRO A 323 -6.04 8.97 21.92
C PRO A 323 -7.41 8.33 22.20
N PRO A 324 -8.24 8.95 23.06
CA PRO A 324 -9.60 8.50 23.28
C PRO A 324 -10.39 8.42 21.96
N GLY A 325 -11.09 7.31 21.75
CA GLY A 325 -11.87 7.07 20.55
C GLY A 325 -11.11 6.32 19.43
N ALA A 326 -9.79 6.22 19.49
CA ALA A 326 -8.98 5.53 18.48
C ALA A 326 -9.46 4.09 18.19
N ALA A 327 -9.93 3.38 19.22
CA ALA A 327 -10.53 2.05 19.10
C ALA A 327 -11.79 2.00 18.19
N SER A 328 -12.41 3.15 17.92
CA SER A 328 -13.59 3.28 17.05
C SER A 328 -13.27 3.91 15.69
N PHE A 329 -12.02 4.27 15.44
CA PHE A 329 -11.60 4.86 14.18
C PHE A 329 -11.35 3.76 13.14
N ASP A 330 -11.68 4.07 11.89
CA ASP A 330 -11.18 3.39 10.70
C ASP A 330 -9.88 4.06 10.21
N PHE A 331 -9.35 3.55 9.11
CA PHE A 331 -8.17 4.08 8.46
C PHE A 331 -8.26 5.60 8.24
N TYR A 332 -9.32 6.07 7.58
CA TYR A 332 -9.48 7.49 7.22
C TYR A 332 -9.68 8.39 8.46
N GLN A 333 -10.36 7.90 9.47
CA GLN A 333 -10.60 8.65 10.72
C GLN A 333 -9.32 8.77 11.58
N SER A 334 -8.35 7.89 11.38
CA SER A 334 -7.06 7.95 12.10
C SER A 334 -6.10 9.00 11.55
N LEU A 335 -6.20 9.37 10.27
CA LEU A 335 -5.29 10.30 9.59
C LEU A 335 -5.21 11.69 10.24
N PRO A 336 -6.32 12.37 10.58
CA PRO A 336 -6.25 13.71 11.16
C PRO A 336 -5.55 13.80 12.52
N ALA A 337 -5.48 12.70 13.26
CA ALA A 337 -4.79 12.66 14.56
C ALA A 337 -3.30 13.02 14.44
N LEU A 338 -2.70 12.78 13.30
CA LEU A 338 -1.30 13.04 13.00
C LEU A 338 -0.98 14.52 12.93
N SER A 339 -1.83 15.30 12.27
CA SER A 339 -1.67 16.75 12.15
C SER A 339 -2.08 17.51 13.41
N GLN A 340 -2.81 16.89 14.35
CA GLN A 340 -3.19 17.51 15.62
C GLN A 340 -2.01 17.77 16.56
N GLY A 341 -0.91 17.03 16.40
CA GLY A 341 0.34 17.26 17.13
C GLY A 341 0.32 16.79 18.58
N ASN A 342 -0.47 15.77 18.89
CA ASN A 342 -0.58 15.19 20.24
C ASN A 342 -0.21 13.69 20.33
N VAL A 343 0.40 13.15 19.28
CA VAL A 343 0.87 11.76 19.22
C VAL A 343 2.38 11.72 19.06
N ALA A 344 3.07 10.85 19.79
CA ALA A 344 4.53 10.76 19.78
C ALA A 344 5.07 9.89 18.66
N GLN A 345 4.43 8.76 18.38
CA GLN A 345 4.86 7.79 17.38
C GLN A 345 3.70 6.95 16.86
N GLN A 346 3.92 6.33 15.70
CA GLN A 346 3.03 5.33 15.10
C GLN A 346 3.70 4.52 14.02
N ILE A 347 3.09 3.41 13.64
CA ILE A 347 3.38 2.68 12.40
C ILE A 347 2.25 2.98 11.43
N PHE A 348 2.59 3.43 10.22
CA PHE A 348 1.57 3.77 9.23
C PHE A 348 2.12 3.74 7.80
N TRP A 349 1.22 3.54 6.83
CA TRP A 349 1.57 3.57 5.41
C TRP A 349 1.99 4.98 5.00
N TYR A 350 3.17 5.08 4.39
CA TYR A 350 3.77 6.39 4.14
C TYR A 350 2.99 7.22 3.13
N THR A 351 2.37 6.63 2.12
CA THR A 351 1.59 7.35 1.11
C THR A 351 0.41 8.12 1.69
N ALA A 352 -0.29 7.55 2.66
CA ALA A 352 -1.36 8.23 3.35
C ALA A 352 -0.85 9.31 4.33
N PHE A 353 0.33 9.08 4.91
CA PHE A 353 0.90 9.96 5.94
C PHE A 353 1.63 11.16 5.36
N THR A 354 2.45 10.96 4.32
CA THR A 354 3.39 11.98 3.85
C THR A 354 2.72 13.19 3.23
N ALA A 355 1.64 13.00 2.51
CA ALA A 355 0.89 14.10 1.93
C ALA A 355 0.31 15.03 3.01
N ASP A 356 -0.15 14.47 4.13
CA ASP A 356 -0.65 15.23 5.28
C ASP A 356 0.49 15.85 6.12
N MET A 357 1.59 15.15 6.24
CA MET A 357 2.77 15.59 7.00
C MET A 357 3.34 16.92 6.50
N VAL A 358 3.32 17.15 5.19
CA VAL A 358 3.91 18.34 4.56
C VAL A 358 2.94 19.51 4.38
N LYS A 359 1.67 19.36 4.77
CA LYS A 359 0.70 20.47 4.72
C LYS A 359 1.17 21.64 5.58
N PRO A 360 0.93 22.90 5.16
CA PRO A 360 1.36 24.05 5.94
C PRO A 360 0.49 24.26 7.19
N LYS A 361 1.01 25.02 8.16
CA LYS A 361 0.25 25.44 9.37
C LYS A 361 -1.08 26.11 9.05
N SER A 362 -1.15 26.87 7.95
CA SER A 362 -2.38 27.54 7.49
C SER A 362 -3.53 26.57 7.18
N GLU A 363 -3.23 25.32 6.95
CA GLU A 363 -4.20 24.24 6.73
C GLU A 363 -4.48 23.42 8.01
N GLY A 364 -4.05 23.91 9.17
CA GLY A 364 -4.30 23.29 10.47
C GLY A 364 -3.28 22.21 10.89
N ASN A 365 -2.19 22.06 10.15
CA ASN A 365 -1.12 21.14 10.52
C ASN A 365 -0.27 21.71 11.66
N ASN A 366 -0.37 21.12 12.86
CA ASN A 366 0.39 21.50 14.05
C ASN A 366 1.73 20.75 14.16
N THR A 367 2.13 20.00 13.13
CA THR A 367 3.33 19.17 13.12
C THR A 367 4.36 19.60 12.08
N VAL A 368 4.33 20.89 11.73
CA VAL A 368 5.37 21.56 10.95
C VAL A 368 5.90 22.77 11.74
N ASP A 369 7.18 23.09 11.55
CA ASP A 369 7.79 24.29 12.12
C ASP A 369 7.38 25.57 11.35
N ASP A 370 7.96 26.71 11.71
CA ASP A 370 7.64 27.99 11.07
C ASP A 370 8.21 28.11 9.65
N GLU A 371 9.22 27.32 9.32
CA GLU A 371 9.84 27.20 8.00
C GLU A 371 9.13 26.17 7.11
N GLY A 372 8.08 25.51 7.63
CA GLY A 372 7.31 24.46 6.93
C GLY A 372 8.03 23.11 6.88
N THR A 373 8.98 22.86 7.80
CA THR A 373 9.64 21.57 7.92
C THR A 373 8.82 20.66 8.84
N PRO A 374 8.49 19.44 8.43
CA PRO A 374 7.78 18.50 9.29
C PRO A 374 8.55 18.18 10.58
N LEU A 375 7.83 18.09 11.68
CA LEU A 375 8.35 17.63 12.97
C LEU A 375 8.41 16.11 13.06
N TRP A 376 7.76 15.43 12.15
CA TRP A 376 7.83 13.98 11.98
C TRP A 376 9.08 13.54 11.22
N ARG A 377 9.59 12.37 11.59
CA ARG A 377 10.61 11.64 10.82
C ARG A 377 10.16 10.20 10.65
N MET A 378 10.62 9.58 9.57
CA MET A 378 10.37 8.17 9.31
C MET A 378 11.61 7.31 9.56
N ALA A 379 11.35 6.06 9.90
CA ALA A 379 12.36 5.03 10.03
C ALA A 379 11.76 3.66 9.68
N PRO A 380 12.56 2.62 9.52
CA PRO A 380 12.06 1.25 9.44
C PRO A 380 11.21 0.87 10.65
N SER A 381 10.16 0.08 10.43
CA SER A 381 9.36 -0.48 11.52
C SER A 381 10.21 -1.33 12.45
N PRO A 382 9.91 -1.34 13.77
CA PRO A 382 10.60 -2.23 14.68
C PRO A 382 10.33 -3.69 14.32
N HIS A 383 11.23 -4.58 14.74
CA HIS A 383 11.05 -6.02 14.64
C HIS A 383 10.97 -6.67 16.04
N GLY A 384 10.38 -7.85 16.10
CA GLY A 384 9.93 -8.40 17.36
C GLY A 384 11.05 -8.98 18.21
N PRO A 385 10.76 -9.19 19.50
CA PRO A 385 11.72 -9.70 20.47
C PRO A 385 12.00 -11.20 20.35
N TYR A 386 11.24 -11.92 19.53
CA TYR A 386 11.33 -13.37 19.49
C TYR A 386 12.41 -13.88 18.53
N TRP A 387 12.67 -13.13 17.46
CA TRP A 387 13.58 -13.55 16.40
C TRP A 387 14.34 -12.35 15.83
N GLU A 388 15.58 -12.16 16.20
CA GLU A 388 16.37 -11.00 15.77
C GLU A 388 16.80 -11.05 14.31
N LYS A 389 17.02 -12.25 13.77
CA LYS A 389 17.45 -12.44 12.37
C LYS A 389 16.37 -13.19 11.60
N GLY A 390 15.88 -12.58 10.56
CA GLY A 390 14.88 -13.15 9.67
C GLY A 390 13.46 -12.80 10.04
N GLN A 391 13.26 -11.92 10.98
CA GLN A 391 11.96 -11.30 11.22
C GLN A 391 11.60 -10.41 10.03
N LYS A 392 10.32 -10.38 9.74
CA LYS A 392 9.79 -9.44 8.77
C LYS A 392 9.87 -8.04 9.36
N VAL A 393 10.46 -7.14 8.60
CA VAL A 393 10.64 -5.74 9.00
C VAL A 393 9.40 -4.91 8.62
N GLY A 394 8.23 -5.50 8.62
CA GLY A 394 7.00 -4.85 8.22
C GLY A 394 6.59 -5.20 6.80
N TYR A 395 5.62 -4.50 6.31
CA TYR A 395 4.93 -4.71 5.06
C TYR A 395 5.34 -3.65 4.03
N GLN A 396 5.56 -4.09 2.81
CA GLN A 396 5.69 -3.24 1.65
C GLN A 396 4.81 -3.77 0.53
N ASP A 397 4.15 -2.86 -0.17
CA ASP A 397 3.22 -3.15 -1.24
C ASP A 397 3.31 -2.11 -2.36
N VAL A 398 2.65 -2.42 -3.46
CA VAL A 398 2.55 -1.55 -4.63
C VAL A 398 1.10 -1.55 -5.11
N GLY A 399 0.42 -0.42 -4.99
CA GLY A 399 -0.83 -0.18 -5.69
C GLY A 399 -0.57 -0.18 -7.19
N SER A 400 -1.32 -0.95 -7.95
CA SER A 400 -0.93 -1.29 -9.31
C SER A 400 -2.12 -1.42 -10.26
N TRP A 401 -1.94 -0.99 -11.49
CA TRP A 401 -2.92 -1.14 -12.56
C TRP A 401 -3.08 -2.60 -12.95
N THR A 402 -4.30 -3.08 -12.89
CA THR A 402 -4.72 -4.44 -13.26
C THR A 402 -5.80 -4.38 -14.31
N ILE A 403 -5.67 -5.18 -15.37
CA ILE A 403 -6.65 -5.32 -16.44
C ILE A 403 -7.18 -6.75 -16.46
N LEU A 404 -8.48 -6.92 -16.32
CA LEU A 404 -9.10 -8.24 -16.32
C LEU A 404 -9.18 -8.83 -17.72
N LYS A 405 -9.16 -10.16 -17.83
CA LYS A 405 -9.36 -10.86 -19.11
C LYS A 405 -10.76 -10.67 -19.68
N SER A 406 -11.74 -10.36 -18.81
CA SER A 406 -13.11 -10.04 -19.21
C SER A 406 -13.26 -8.68 -19.89
N THR A 407 -12.29 -7.76 -19.71
CA THR A 407 -12.28 -6.47 -20.41
C THR A 407 -12.06 -6.70 -21.91
N PRO A 408 -12.97 -6.23 -22.80
CA PRO A 408 -12.79 -6.34 -24.24
C PRO A 408 -11.47 -5.74 -24.71
N VAL A 409 -10.84 -6.36 -25.73
CA VAL A 409 -9.46 -6.03 -26.13
C VAL A 409 -9.27 -4.54 -26.45
N ASP A 410 -10.18 -3.92 -27.21
CA ASP A 410 -10.04 -2.50 -27.56
C ASP A 410 -10.16 -1.59 -26.33
N ARG A 411 -11.05 -1.92 -25.39
CA ARG A 411 -11.17 -1.20 -24.12
C ARG A 411 -9.94 -1.43 -23.23
N ALA A 412 -9.42 -2.65 -23.22
CA ALA A 412 -8.17 -2.99 -22.51
C ALA A 412 -6.98 -2.19 -23.08
N LYS A 413 -6.89 -2.03 -24.40
CA LYS A 413 -5.86 -1.20 -25.03
C LYS A 413 -5.99 0.28 -24.65
N ALA A 414 -7.19 0.82 -24.68
CA ALA A 414 -7.44 2.21 -24.27
C ALA A 414 -7.13 2.44 -22.78
N ALA A 415 -7.52 1.50 -21.89
CA ALA A 415 -7.21 1.56 -20.47
C ALA A 415 -5.70 1.39 -20.20
N TRP A 416 -5.02 0.55 -21.00
CA TRP A 416 -3.57 0.37 -20.93
C TRP A 416 -2.81 1.63 -21.31
N LEU A 417 -3.27 2.37 -22.32
CA LEU A 417 -2.70 3.68 -22.66
C LEU A 417 -2.82 4.67 -21.50
N TYR A 418 -3.99 4.73 -20.84
CA TYR A 418 -4.17 5.59 -19.67
C TYR A 418 -3.28 5.17 -18.49
N ALA A 419 -3.26 3.87 -18.15
CA ALA A 419 -2.39 3.36 -17.09
C ALA A 419 -0.91 3.71 -17.31
N GLN A 420 -0.42 3.55 -18.56
CA GLN A 420 0.96 3.94 -18.88
C GLN A 420 1.18 5.46 -18.83
N PHE A 421 0.19 6.26 -19.22
CA PHE A 421 0.30 7.72 -19.18
C PHE A 421 0.55 8.22 -17.76
N VAL A 422 -0.23 7.74 -16.78
CA VAL A 422 -0.11 8.20 -15.38
C VAL A 422 1.18 7.75 -14.69
N VAL A 423 1.86 6.71 -15.22
CA VAL A 423 3.14 6.23 -14.71
C VAL A 423 4.32 6.46 -15.66
N SER A 424 4.11 7.21 -16.75
CA SER A 424 5.16 7.52 -17.73
C SER A 424 6.31 8.30 -17.11
N LYS A 425 7.50 8.22 -17.69
CA LYS A 425 8.66 9.01 -17.26
C LYS A 425 8.42 10.51 -17.34
N THR A 426 7.56 10.96 -18.27
CA THR A 426 7.14 12.36 -18.35
C THR A 426 6.37 12.79 -17.10
N VAL A 427 5.45 11.95 -16.60
CA VAL A 427 4.46 12.33 -15.59
C VAL A 427 4.92 11.99 -14.16
N ASP A 428 5.64 10.89 -13.99
CA ASP A 428 5.86 10.26 -12.67
C ASP A 428 6.57 11.17 -11.66
N THR A 429 7.56 11.96 -12.09
CA THR A 429 8.25 12.89 -11.17
C THR A 429 7.28 13.91 -10.58
N LYS A 430 6.42 14.49 -11.42
CA LYS A 430 5.39 15.44 -10.96
C LYS A 430 4.37 14.75 -10.06
N LYS A 431 3.88 13.57 -10.44
CA LYS A 431 2.95 12.77 -9.64
C LYS A 431 3.55 12.44 -8.27
N SER A 432 4.81 12.04 -8.23
CA SER A 432 5.54 11.76 -6.98
C SER A 432 5.73 13.01 -6.10
N HIS A 433 5.82 14.20 -6.67
CA HIS A 433 5.81 15.44 -5.89
C HIS A 433 4.44 15.77 -5.27
N VAL A 434 3.36 15.31 -5.87
CA VAL A 434 1.98 15.49 -5.36
C VAL A 434 1.67 14.45 -4.28
N GLY A 435 1.82 13.18 -4.58
CA GLY A 435 1.42 12.08 -3.69
C GLY A 435 2.52 11.63 -2.72
N LEU A 436 3.76 12.07 -2.92
CA LEU A 436 4.95 11.62 -2.18
C LEU A 436 5.11 10.10 -2.16
N THR A 437 4.81 9.46 -3.27
CA THR A 437 5.04 8.04 -3.52
C THR A 437 6.08 7.88 -4.63
N PHE A 438 7.00 6.93 -4.47
CA PHE A 438 8.09 6.72 -5.42
C PHE A 438 7.96 5.35 -6.06
N ILE A 439 7.59 5.33 -7.35
CA ILE A 439 7.47 4.08 -8.11
C ILE A 439 8.66 3.82 -9.02
N ARG A 440 9.50 4.84 -9.30
CA ARG A 440 10.64 4.73 -10.20
C ARG A 440 11.96 5.11 -9.55
N ASP A 441 13.01 4.35 -9.83
CA ASP A 441 14.37 4.67 -9.43
C ASP A 441 14.84 6.01 -10.00
N SER A 442 14.57 6.26 -11.27
CA SER A 442 14.90 7.52 -11.94
C SER A 442 14.23 8.71 -11.26
N THR A 443 12.98 8.58 -10.81
CA THR A 443 12.23 9.64 -10.13
C THR A 443 12.80 9.96 -8.75
N VAL A 444 13.00 8.97 -7.88
CA VAL A 444 13.50 9.23 -6.52
C VAL A 444 14.92 9.82 -6.56
N ASN A 445 15.68 9.54 -7.62
CA ASN A 445 17.03 10.08 -7.82
C ASN A 445 17.05 11.43 -8.53
N HIS A 446 15.90 11.95 -8.96
CA HIS A 446 15.81 13.26 -9.61
C HIS A 446 16.24 14.40 -8.66
N GLU A 447 16.91 15.44 -9.20
CA GLU A 447 17.48 16.54 -8.40
C GLU A 447 16.43 17.29 -7.56
N SER A 448 15.19 17.42 -8.06
CA SER A 448 14.09 18.06 -7.34
C SER A 448 13.77 17.40 -6.02
N PHE A 449 13.97 16.07 -5.89
CA PHE A 449 13.85 15.38 -4.62
C PHE A 449 15.07 15.55 -3.73
N THR A 450 16.26 15.75 -4.27
CA THR A 450 17.43 16.13 -3.48
C THR A 450 17.24 17.49 -2.80
N GLU A 451 16.67 18.44 -3.53
CA GLU A 451 16.34 19.77 -3.00
C GLU A 451 15.23 19.72 -1.94
N ARG A 452 14.25 18.83 -2.12
CA ARG A 452 13.10 18.68 -1.24
C ARG A 452 13.37 17.75 -0.04
N ALA A 453 14.35 16.88 -0.10
CA ALA A 453 14.65 15.86 0.91
C ALA A 453 14.71 16.38 2.35
N PRO A 454 15.30 17.55 2.67
CA PRO A 454 15.31 18.09 4.03
C PRO A 454 13.91 18.34 4.63
N LYS A 455 12.88 18.45 3.77
CA LYS A 455 11.48 18.66 4.17
C LYS A 455 10.62 17.39 4.09
N LEU A 456 11.23 16.22 3.88
CA LEU A 456 10.49 14.97 3.72
C LEU A 456 10.81 13.91 4.79
N GLY A 457 11.42 14.34 5.92
CA GLY A 457 11.53 13.51 7.12
C GLY A 457 12.36 12.23 6.98
N GLY A 458 13.31 12.17 6.02
CA GLY A 458 14.15 10.99 5.77
C GLY A 458 13.62 10.05 4.68
N LEU A 459 12.46 10.37 4.09
CA LEU A 459 11.81 9.51 3.10
C LEU A 459 12.65 9.31 1.83
N VAL A 460 13.25 10.39 1.32
CA VAL A 460 14.07 10.33 0.10
C VAL A 460 15.34 9.53 0.34
N GLU A 461 16.00 9.77 1.46
CA GLU A 461 17.21 9.05 1.86
C GLU A 461 16.94 7.55 2.01
N PHE A 462 15.83 7.18 2.64
CA PHE A 462 15.40 5.79 2.77
C PHE A 462 15.16 5.14 1.40
N TYR A 463 14.39 5.79 0.52
CA TYR A 463 14.09 5.23 -0.80
C TYR A 463 15.29 5.18 -1.76
N ARG A 464 16.33 5.94 -1.50
CA ARG A 464 17.63 5.84 -2.19
C ARG A 464 18.55 4.78 -1.60
N SER A 465 18.27 4.30 -0.39
CA SER A 465 19.11 3.34 0.30
C SER A 465 18.78 1.89 -0.07
N PRO A 466 19.69 0.94 0.20
CA PRO A 466 19.42 -0.48 0.06
C PRO A 466 18.33 -1.01 1.00
N ASP A 467 18.04 -0.29 2.10
CA ASP A 467 17.08 -0.73 3.11
C ASP A 467 15.64 -0.78 2.56
N ARG A 468 15.33 -0.01 1.50
CA ARG A 468 14.01 0.00 0.86
C ARG A 468 13.53 -1.37 0.38
N VAL A 469 14.43 -2.33 0.12
CA VAL A 469 14.11 -3.68 -0.34
C VAL A 469 14.17 -4.73 0.77
N ALA A 470 14.44 -4.32 2.00
CA ALA A 470 14.50 -5.23 3.16
C ALA A 470 13.12 -5.69 3.63
N TRP A 471 12.05 -5.12 3.11
CA TRP A 471 10.66 -5.41 3.47
C TRP A 471 10.17 -6.72 2.88
N SER A 472 9.20 -7.32 3.56
CA SER A 472 8.53 -8.51 3.03
C SER A 472 7.39 -8.09 2.13
N PRO A 473 7.38 -8.49 0.85
CA PRO A 473 6.17 -8.38 0.06
C PRO A 473 5.10 -9.28 0.67
N THR A 474 3.86 -8.82 0.66
CA THR A 474 2.71 -9.64 1.00
C THR A 474 1.96 -10.10 -0.25
N GLY A 475 1.05 -11.02 -0.08
CA GLY A 475 0.08 -11.40 -1.09
C GLY A 475 0.50 -12.50 -2.04
N VAL A 476 1.77 -12.64 -2.40
CA VAL A 476 2.20 -13.64 -3.41
C VAL A 476 1.89 -15.08 -3.00
N ASN A 477 1.86 -15.37 -1.71
CA ASN A 477 1.50 -16.68 -1.18
C ASN A 477 0.06 -16.74 -0.65
N VAL A 478 -0.66 -15.61 -0.61
CA VAL A 478 -2.05 -15.54 -0.13
C VAL A 478 -3.00 -15.95 -1.24
N PRO A 479 -3.68 -17.09 -1.14
CA PRO A 479 -4.34 -17.69 -2.31
C PRO A 479 -5.70 -17.08 -2.65
N ASP A 480 -6.33 -16.39 -1.72
CA ASP A 480 -7.62 -15.69 -1.90
C ASP A 480 -7.68 -14.51 -0.92
N TYR A 481 -6.97 -13.46 -1.26
CA TYR A 481 -6.86 -12.27 -0.42
C TYR A 481 -8.22 -11.70 -0.02
N PRO A 482 -9.17 -11.44 -0.92
CA PRO A 482 -10.42 -10.80 -0.55
C PRO A 482 -11.20 -11.61 0.49
N LYS A 483 -11.19 -12.93 0.37
CA LYS A 483 -11.90 -13.80 1.31
C LYS A 483 -11.19 -13.92 2.65
N LEU A 484 -9.88 -14.03 2.64
CA LEU A 484 -9.08 -14.20 3.86
C LEU A 484 -9.01 -12.89 4.65
N ALA A 485 -8.84 -11.74 3.99
CA ALA A 485 -8.90 -10.42 4.62
C ALA A 485 -10.24 -10.18 5.32
N GLN A 486 -11.35 -10.60 4.69
CA GLN A 486 -12.68 -10.53 5.32
C GLN A 486 -12.74 -11.31 6.64
N ILE A 487 -12.18 -12.51 6.69
CA ILE A 487 -12.11 -13.32 7.91
C ILE A 487 -11.29 -12.58 8.99
N TRP A 488 -10.16 -12.00 8.62
CA TRP A 488 -9.32 -11.26 9.54
C TRP A 488 -10.07 -10.14 10.23
N TRP A 489 -10.59 -9.16 9.51
CA TRP A 489 -11.21 -8.00 10.14
C TRP A 489 -12.48 -8.35 10.93
N GLN A 490 -13.23 -9.37 10.52
CA GLN A 490 -14.40 -9.81 11.24
C GLN A 490 -14.06 -10.38 12.61
N GLN A 491 -13.00 -11.17 12.73
CA GLN A 491 -12.62 -11.80 13.99
C GLN A 491 -11.83 -10.87 14.91
N ILE A 492 -10.90 -10.10 14.35
CA ILE A 492 -10.08 -9.15 15.14
C ILE A 492 -10.95 -8.05 15.76
N GLY A 493 -11.91 -7.52 15.02
CA GLY A 493 -12.82 -6.50 15.55
C GLY A 493 -13.61 -6.95 16.77
N ASP A 494 -13.80 -8.24 16.95
CA ASP A 494 -14.46 -8.81 18.12
C ASP A 494 -13.56 -8.80 19.38
N VAL A 495 -12.24 -8.76 19.23
CA VAL A 495 -11.30 -8.54 20.35
C VAL A 495 -11.44 -7.12 20.86
N ASN A 496 -11.40 -6.14 19.97
CA ASN A 496 -11.50 -4.73 20.35
C ASN A 496 -12.85 -4.40 21.01
N SER A 497 -13.94 -5.04 20.59
CA SER A 497 -15.24 -4.89 21.23
C SER A 497 -15.33 -5.59 22.60
N GLY A 498 -14.37 -6.45 22.93
CA GLY A 498 -14.36 -7.28 24.14
C GLY A 498 -15.29 -8.50 24.06
N ALA A 499 -15.81 -8.83 22.87
CA ALA A 499 -16.68 -9.99 22.68
C ALA A 499 -15.90 -11.32 22.77
N PHE A 500 -14.64 -11.31 22.35
CA PHE A 500 -13.74 -12.45 22.42
C PHE A 500 -12.38 -12.07 23.03
N THR A 501 -11.76 -13.04 23.70
CA THR A 501 -10.33 -12.94 24.03
C THR A 501 -9.49 -13.06 22.75
N PRO A 502 -8.25 -12.55 22.73
CA PRO A 502 -7.34 -12.74 21.60
C PRO A 502 -7.22 -14.19 21.13
N GLN A 503 -7.11 -15.15 22.06
CA GLN A 503 -7.02 -16.57 21.70
C GLN A 503 -8.29 -17.09 21.04
N GLU A 504 -9.47 -16.78 21.60
CA GLU A 504 -10.75 -17.20 21.02
C GLU A 504 -10.96 -16.63 19.62
N ALA A 505 -10.63 -15.35 19.40
CA ALA A 505 -10.73 -14.71 18.09
C ALA A 505 -9.82 -15.40 17.07
N MET A 506 -8.56 -15.67 17.45
CA MET A 506 -7.59 -16.29 16.54
C MET A 506 -7.90 -17.77 16.28
N ASP A 507 -8.45 -18.50 17.23
CA ASP A 507 -8.91 -19.88 17.03
C ASP A 507 -10.07 -19.92 16.01
N ARG A 508 -11.02 -19.00 16.10
CA ARG A 508 -12.12 -18.88 15.14
C ARG A 508 -11.62 -18.47 13.76
N LEU A 509 -10.77 -17.45 13.69
CA LEU A 509 -10.13 -17.00 12.46
C LEU A 509 -9.42 -18.16 11.74
N ALA A 510 -8.57 -18.88 12.46
CA ALA A 510 -7.81 -19.99 11.89
C ALA A 510 -8.72 -21.13 11.39
N GLN A 511 -9.81 -21.44 12.12
CA GLN A 511 -10.79 -22.43 11.69
C GLN A 511 -11.53 -22.01 10.42
N GLU A 512 -11.95 -20.77 10.32
CA GLU A 512 -12.63 -20.26 9.12
C GLU A 512 -11.67 -20.24 7.91
N MET A 513 -10.42 -19.84 8.11
CA MET A 513 -9.38 -19.92 7.07
C MET A 513 -9.13 -21.36 6.64
N ASP A 514 -9.07 -22.32 7.57
CA ASP A 514 -8.91 -23.74 7.27
C ASP A 514 -10.05 -24.31 6.42
N ILE A 515 -11.28 -23.82 6.60
CA ILE A 515 -12.41 -24.18 5.75
C ILE A 515 -12.19 -23.66 4.32
N VAL A 516 -11.74 -22.43 4.17
CA VAL A 516 -11.40 -21.85 2.87
C VAL A 516 -10.32 -22.68 2.20
N MET A 517 -9.20 -22.93 2.89
CA MET A 517 -8.08 -23.74 2.37
C MET A 517 -8.54 -25.15 1.93
N SER A 518 -9.37 -25.81 2.73
CA SER A 518 -9.88 -27.14 2.39
C SER A 518 -10.74 -27.15 1.14
N ARG A 519 -11.56 -26.10 0.93
CA ARG A 519 -12.35 -25.96 -0.30
C ARG A 519 -11.46 -25.70 -1.52
N MET A 520 -10.43 -24.89 -1.34
CA MET A 520 -9.47 -24.61 -2.41
C MET A 520 -8.72 -25.86 -2.82
N GLN A 521 -8.20 -26.64 -1.88
CA GLN A 521 -7.52 -27.92 -2.17
C GLN A 521 -8.43 -28.87 -2.96
N GLN A 522 -9.70 -29.02 -2.55
CA GLN A 522 -10.66 -29.87 -3.28
C GLN A 522 -10.95 -29.35 -4.70
N ALA A 523 -10.95 -28.03 -4.89
CA ALA A 523 -11.10 -27.43 -6.22
C ALA A 523 -9.86 -27.65 -7.07
N ASP A 524 -8.66 -27.56 -6.50
CA ASP A 524 -7.37 -27.73 -7.19
C ASP A 524 -7.18 -29.17 -7.67
N GLU A 525 -7.53 -30.16 -6.86
CA GLU A 525 -7.52 -31.57 -7.26
C GLU A 525 -8.36 -31.83 -8.52
N ARG A 526 -9.47 -31.07 -8.68
CA ARG A 526 -10.37 -31.20 -9.83
C ARG A 526 -9.92 -30.40 -11.06
N ALA A 527 -9.29 -29.26 -10.84
CA ALA A 527 -9.00 -28.27 -11.88
C ALA A 527 -7.54 -28.20 -12.29
N ASN A 528 -6.64 -28.92 -11.60
CA ASN A 528 -5.19 -28.87 -11.82
C ASN A 528 -4.63 -27.44 -11.68
N VAL A 529 -5.08 -26.70 -10.66
CA VAL A 529 -4.80 -25.29 -10.45
C VAL A 529 -3.68 -25.09 -9.42
N TYR A 530 -2.76 -24.46 -9.75
CA TYR A 530 -1.61 -23.59 -9.44
C TYR A 530 -1.10 -23.57 -8.01
N GLY A 531 0.07 -24.18 -7.81
CA GLY A 531 1.02 -23.78 -6.81
C GLY A 531 2.05 -22.81 -7.40
N GLY A 532 2.56 -21.92 -6.59
CA GLY A 532 3.68 -21.05 -6.91
C GLY A 532 4.16 -20.40 -5.63
N CYS A 533 5.47 -20.52 -5.35
CA CYS A 533 6.06 -19.94 -4.16
C CYS A 533 6.52 -18.51 -4.41
N GLY A 534 6.12 -17.60 -3.54
CA GLY A 534 6.77 -16.32 -3.42
C GLY A 534 8.19 -16.43 -2.85
N PRO A 535 8.99 -15.38 -3.00
CA PRO A 535 10.44 -15.43 -2.79
C PRO A 535 10.89 -15.59 -1.32
N ARG A 536 9.99 -15.54 -0.35
CA ARG A 536 10.36 -15.54 1.08
C ARG A 536 9.66 -16.60 1.93
N LEU A 537 9.24 -17.69 1.31
CA LEU A 537 8.70 -18.80 2.06
C LEU A 537 9.81 -19.47 2.90
N ASN A 538 9.48 -19.82 4.15
CA ASN A 538 10.40 -20.51 5.04
C ASN A 538 10.73 -21.90 4.52
N GLU A 539 12.00 -22.33 4.66
CA GLU A 539 12.38 -23.71 4.44
C GLU A 539 11.73 -24.64 5.47
N GLU A 540 11.31 -25.84 5.03
CA GLU A 540 10.81 -26.85 5.95
C GLU A 540 11.98 -27.46 6.72
N ARG A 541 11.98 -27.27 8.03
CA ARG A 541 12.92 -27.85 9.01
C ARG A 541 12.12 -28.27 10.22
N ASP A 542 12.68 -29.16 11.03
CA ASP A 542 12.06 -29.49 12.32
C ASP A 542 12.16 -28.34 13.32
N ALA A 543 11.31 -28.38 14.34
CA ALA A 543 11.29 -27.34 15.36
C ALA A 543 12.59 -27.25 16.15
N GLU A 544 13.30 -28.36 16.36
CA GLU A 544 14.58 -28.41 17.07
C GLU A 544 15.66 -27.65 16.30
N TYR A 545 15.71 -27.80 14.98
CA TYR A 545 16.60 -27.02 14.11
C TYR A 545 16.37 -25.52 14.32
N TRP A 546 15.13 -25.03 14.23
CA TRP A 546 14.84 -23.61 14.36
C TRP A 546 15.14 -23.09 15.76
N LEU A 547 14.81 -23.85 16.80
CA LEU A 547 15.06 -23.48 18.20
C LEU A 547 16.56 -23.43 18.53
N SER A 548 17.40 -24.11 17.76
CA SER A 548 18.86 -24.07 17.92
C SER A 548 19.54 -22.87 17.25
N GLN A 549 18.83 -22.15 16.39
CA GLN A 549 19.42 -21.02 15.67
C GLN A 549 19.68 -19.82 16.61
N PRO A 550 20.69 -19.00 16.34
CA PRO A 550 20.91 -17.74 17.05
C PRO A 550 19.66 -16.84 16.98
N GLY A 551 19.27 -16.26 18.10
CA GLY A 551 18.07 -15.42 18.17
C GLY A 551 16.74 -16.19 18.19
N ALA A 552 16.77 -17.51 18.25
CA ALA A 552 15.54 -18.33 18.27
C ALA A 552 14.56 -17.86 19.34
N PRO A 553 13.23 -17.94 19.07
CA PRO A 553 12.23 -17.58 20.03
C PRO A 553 12.34 -18.52 21.24
N LYS A 554 12.70 -17.98 22.34
CA LYS A 554 12.44 -18.63 23.61
C LYS A 554 10.95 -18.58 23.81
N ALA A 555 10.37 -19.59 24.45
CA ALA A 555 8.94 -19.59 24.78
C ALA A 555 8.61 -18.37 25.64
N LYS A 556 8.45 -17.23 25.00
CA LYS A 556 8.08 -15.96 25.62
C LYS A 556 6.60 -15.95 25.76
N LEU A 557 6.24 -16.41 26.86
CA LEU A 557 4.86 -16.39 27.23
C LEU A 557 4.56 -15.06 27.90
N ALA A 558 3.48 -14.58 27.56
CA ALA A 558 2.57 -13.62 28.13
C ALA A 558 3.14 -12.45 28.97
N ASN A 559 4.23 -12.61 29.68
CA ASN A 559 4.71 -11.65 30.68
C ASN A 559 6.19 -11.28 30.55
N GLU A 560 6.91 -11.80 29.56
CA GLU A 560 8.32 -11.47 29.38
C GLU A 560 8.44 -10.30 28.40
N LYS A 561 8.82 -9.15 28.94
CA LYS A 561 9.19 -7.97 28.16
C LYS A 561 10.71 -7.93 28.02
N PRO A 562 11.26 -8.19 26.82
CA PRO A 562 12.69 -8.06 26.60
C PRO A 562 13.15 -6.63 26.79
N GLN A 563 14.45 -6.44 27.02
CA GLN A 563 15.09 -5.12 27.01
C GLN A 563 14.83 -4.43 25.67
N GLY A 564 14.43 -3.17 25.71
CA GLY A 564 14.29 -2.34 24.53
C GLY A 564 15.63 -1.99 23.91
N GLU A 565 15.66 -1.85 22.59
CA GLU A 565 16.82 -1.43 21.81
C GLU A 565 16.40 -0.30 20.87
N THR A 566 17.23 0.74 20.81
CA THR A 566 17.05 1.91 19.95
C THR A 566 18.30 2.25 19.20
N VAL A 567 18.17 2.99 18.09
CA VAL A 567 19.29 3.59 17.36
C VAL A 567 19.08 5.10 17.25
N ASN A 568 20.19 5.82 17.14
CA ASN A 568 20.14 7.26 16.88
C ASN A 568 19.65 7.51 15.43
N TYR A 569 18.72 8.43 15.26
CA TYR A 569 18.14 8.73 13.95
C TYR A 569 19.14 9.32 12.97
N ASP A 570 19.99 10.25 13.42
CA ASP A 570 20.96 10.91 12.54
C ASP A 570 22.03 9.93 12.05
N GLU A 571 22.42 8.95 12.90
CA GLU A 571 23.29 7.85 12.51
C GLU A 571 22.63 6.91 11.51
N LEU A 572 21.33 6.68 11.64
CA LEU A 572 20.54 5.88 10.70
C LEU A 572 20.50 6.54 9.31
N VAL A 573 20.17 7.83 9.25
CA VAL A 573 20.14 8.60 8.00
C VAL A 573 21.54 8.69 7.36
N ALA A 574 22.59 8.88 8.16
CA ALA A 574 23.96 8.89 7.65
C ALA A 574 24.37 7.56 7.00
N ARG A 575 23.83 6.43 7.44
CA ARG A 575 24.04 5.13 6.79
C ARG A 575 23.29 5.02 5.44
N TRP A 576 22.11 5.64 5.32
CA TRP A 576 21.34 5.64 4.07
C TRP A 576 22.00 6.49 2.98
N GLN A 577 22.82 7.44 3.36
CA GLN A 577 23.55 8.34 2.44
C GLN A 577 24.92 7.79 1.98
N GLN A 578 25.34 6.64 2.49
CA GLN A 578 26.59 5.97 2.10
C GLN A 578 26.41 5.02 0.93
#